data_11954d4a5b6d0f76aa43e84ac781da27
#
_entry.id   11954d4a5b6d0f76aa43e84ac781da27
#
_cell.length_a   1.000
_cell.length_b   1.000
_cell.length_c   1.000
_cell.angle_alpha   90.00
_cell.angle_beta   90.00
_cell.angle_gamma   90.00
#
_symmetry.space_group_name_H-M   'P 1'
#
loop_
_entity.id
_entity.type
_entity.pdbx_description
1 polymer ?
#
loop_
_entity_poly.entity_id
_entity_poly.type
_entity_poly.pdbx_seq_one_letter_code
_entity_poly.pdbx_strand_id
1 'polypeptide(L)'
;MLRIALMYVSSQAVAEEVVQETWLAVFTGLERFEGRSTLKTWLFRILTNKAKTRGQREGRTLPFSALAADRDEEATAVDVDRFLGPDNRHAGHWAAPPRGVPEERLLAGEARAKIEAAIDALPPNQRTVITLRDVEGLSAEEACNILGVSETNQRVLLHRARSKVRAALEQYLEETA
;
A
#
# COMPACT_ATOMS: atom_id res chain seq x y z
N MET A 1 -7.78 -4.99 6.23
CA MET A 1 -7.77 -6.35 5.67
C MET A 1 -8.54 -6.43 4.36
N LEU A 2 -9.82 -6.08 4.29
CA LEU A 2 -10.65 -6.20 3.08
C LEU A 2 -10.04 -5.47 1.87
N ARG A 3 -9.58 -4.23 2.05
CA ARG A 3 -8.89 -3.45 1.00
C ARG A 3 -7.70 -4.19 0.39
N ILE A 4 -6.90 -4.88 1.20
CA ILE A 4 -5.76 -5.67 0.70
C ILE A 4 -6.23 -6.95 0.00
N ALA A 5 -7.24 -7.64 0.51
CA ALA A 5 -7.79 -8.82 -0.16
C ALA A 5 -8.34 -8.47 -1.56
N LEU A 6 -9.06 -7.35 -1.69
CA LEU A 6 -9.61 -6.85 -2.96
C LEU A 6 -8.56 -6.57 -4.04
N MET A 7 -7.30 -6.39 -3.69
CA MET A 7 -6.21 -6.21 -4.68
C MET A 7 -5.87 -7.51 -5.42
N TYR A 8 -6.25 -8.66 -4.88
CA TYR A 8 -5.90 -9.98 -5.42
C TYR A 8 -7.08 -10.76 -5.99
N VAL A 9 -8.31 -10.44 -5.57
CA VAL A 9 -9.50 -11.20 -5.95
C VAL A 9 -10.49 -10.37 -6.77
N SER A 10 -11.49 -11.03 -7.37
CA SER A 10 -12.37 -10.43 -8.38
C SER A 10 -13.56 -9.66 -7.82
N SER A 11 -13.99 -9.99 -6.61
CA SER A 11 -15.22 -9.41 -6.03
C SER A 11 -15.09 -9.19 -4.53
N GLN A 12 -15.94 -8.31 -4.02
CA GLN A 12 -16.03 -8.04 -2.59
C GLN A 12 -16.42 -9.30 -1.80
N ALA A 13 -17.36 -10.09 -2.30
CA ALA A 13 -17.79 -11.32 -1.64
C ALA A 13 -16.62 -12.30 -1.44
N VAL A 14 -15.79 -12.48 -2.47
CA VAL A 14 -14.59 -13.32 -2.38
C VAL A 14 -13.55 -12.73 -1.44
N ALA A 15 -13.40 -11.41 -1.41
CA ALA A 15 -12.48 -10.76 -0.48
C ALA A 15 -12.93 -10.95 0.98
N GLU A 16 -14.24 -10.90 1.24
CA GLU A 16 -14.82 -11.17 2.56
C GLU A 16 -14.59 -12.62 3.00
N GLU A 17 -14.77 -13.59 2.09
CA GLU A 17 -14.42 -15.00 2.35
C GLU A 17 -12.94 -15.15 2.72
N VAL A 18 -12.03 -14.51 1.96
CA VAL A 18 -10.59 -14.54 2.25
C VAL A 18 -10.29 -13.95 3.62
N VAL A 19 -10.95 -12.87 4.01
CA VAL A 19 -10.80 -12.26 5.34
C VAL A 19 -11.30 -13.21 6.43
N GLN A 20 -12.46 -13.86 6.26
CA GLN A 20 -12.99 -14.83 7.20
C GLN A 20 -12.05 -16.03 7.35
N GLU A 21 -11.59 -16.62 6.22
CA GLU A 21 -10.60 -17.68 6.26
C GLU A 21 -9.29 -17.28 6.92
N THR A 22 -8.89 -16.01 6.79
CA THR A 22 -7.70 -15.49 7.46
C THR A 22 -7.89 -15.47 8.96
N TRP A 23 -9.04 -15.00 9.45
CA TRP A 23 -9.36 -15.03 10.88
C TRP A 23 -9.38 -16.45 11.42
N LEU A 24 -9.99 -17.39 10.72
CA LEU A 24 -9.96 -18.81 11.12
C LEU A 24 -8.52 -19.32 11.24
N ALA A 25 -7.66 -19.01 10.26
CA ALA A 25 -6.26 -19.41 10.31
C ALA A 25 -5.48 -18.74 11.45
N VAL A 26 -5.80 -17.48 11.78
CA VAL A 26 -5.20 -16.76 12.92
C VAL A 26 -5.62 -17.42 14.22
N PHE A 27 -6.90 -17.69 14.45
CA PHE A 27 -7.38 -18.31 15.69
C PHE A 27 -6.80 -19.71 15.88
N THR A 28 -6.78 -20.54 14.85
CA THR A 28 -6.23 -21.89 14.94
C THR A 28 -4.70 -21.94 15.03
N GLY A 29 -4.03 -20.91 14.54
CA GLY A 29 -2.57 -20.79 14.53
C GLY A 29 -1.98 -20.01 15.69
N LEU A 30 -2.80 -19.34 16.50
CA LEU A 30 -2.33 -18.41 17.54
C LEU A 30 -1.45 -19.09 18.59
N GLU A 31 -1.79 -20.31 19.00
CA GLU A 31 -0.99 -21.11 19.95
C GLU A 31 0.41 -21.44 19.40
N ARG A 32 0.58 -21.45 18.09
CA ARG A 32 1.86 -21.74 17.41
C ARG A 32 2.60 -20.47 16.98
N PHE A 33 2.07 -19.29 17.34
CA PHE A 33 2.71 -18.03 17.04
C PHE A 33 3.92 -17.81 17.93
N GLU A 34 5.11 -17.91 17.34
CA GLU A 34 6.39 -17.87 18.05
C GLU A 34 6.92 -16.44 18.32
N GLY A 35 6.18 -15.40 17.97
CA GLY A 35 6.60 -14.01 18.21
C GLY A 35 7.79 -13.52 17.36
N ARG A 36 8.15 -14.23 16.27
CA ARG A 36 9.26 -13.85 15.36
C ARG A 36 8.98 -12.59 14.54
N SER A 37 7.74 -12.11 14.55
CA SER A 37 7.29 -10.84 13.96
C SER A 37 6.19 -10.25 14.82
N THR A 38 5.72 -9.03 14.51
CA THR A 38 4.50 -8.52 15.15
C THR A 38 3.29 -9.38 14.76
N LEU A 39 2.30 -9.48 15.63
CA LEU A 39 1.04 -10.18 15.34
C LEU A 39 0.37 -9.59 14.08
N LYS A 40 0.46 -8.28 13.91
CA LYS A 40 -0.06 -7.58 12.74
C LYS A 40 0.62 -8.05 11.46
N THR A 41 1.94 -8.12 11.44
CA THR A 41 2.72 -8.61 10.28
C THR A 41 2.38 -10.06 9.95
N TRP A 42 2.29 -10.91 10.96
CA TRP A 42 1.92 -12.31 10.79
C TRP A 42 0.51 -12.47 10.20
N LEU A 43 -0.47 -11.71 10.71
CA LEU A 43 -1.84 -11.68 10.20
C LEU A 43 -1.89 -11.23 8.73
N PHE A 44 -1.22 -10.12 8.38
CA PHE A 44 -1.19 -9.64 7.00
C PHE A 44 -0.47 -10.59 6.05
N ARG A 45 0.52 -11.33 6.52
CA ARG A 45 1.18 -12.37 5.73
C ARG A 45 0.22 -13.52 5.42
N ILE A 46 -0.57 -13.99 6.39
CA ILE A 46 -1.60 -15.01 6.17
C ILE A 46 -2.63 -14.51 5.15
N LEU A 47 -3.15 -13.30 5.36
CA LEU A 47 -4.12 -12.66 4.47
C LEU A 47 -3.62 -12.60 3.02
N THR A 48 -2.41 -12.06 2.83
CA THR A 48 -1.84 -11.88 1.50
C THR A 48 -1.60 -13.21 0.79
N ASN A 49 -1.12 -14.23 1.52
CA ASN A 49 -0.93 -15.58 0.96
C ASN A 49 -2.27 -16.22 0.53
N LYS A 50 -3.31 -16.11 1.35
CA LYS A 50 -4.65 -16.63 1.01
C LYS A 50 -5.24 -15.87 -0.18
N ALA A 51 -5.17 -14.53 -0.17
CA ALA A 51 -5.67 -13.70 -1.26
C ALA A 51 -4.95 -14.00 -2.59
N LYS A 52 -3.63 -14.13 -2.59
CA LYS A 52 -2.85 -14.54 -3.76
C LYS A 52 -3.30 -15.91 -4.28
N THR A 53 -3.41 -16.90 -3.38
CA THR A 53 -3.84 -18.26 -3.76
C THR A 53 -5.25 -18.25 -4.35
N ARG A 54 -6.17 -17.47 -3.77
CA ARG A 54 -7.54 -17.34 -4.29
C ARG A 54 -7.55 -16.67 -5.67
N GLY A 55 -6.85 -15.56 -5.83
CA GLY A 55 -6.73 -14.86 -7.12
C GLY A 55 -6.12 -15.73 -8.22
N GLN A 56 -5.12 -16.57 -7.89
CA GLN A 56 -4.56 -17.56 -8.82
C GLN A 56 -5.61 -18.55 -9.31
N ARG A 57 -6.41 -19.08 -8.41
CA ARG A 57 -7.50 -20.01 -8.77
C ARG A 57 -8.56 -19.36 -9.65
N GLU A 58 -8.77 -18.05 -9.52
CA GLU A 58 -9.68 -17.28 -10.35
C GLU A 58 -9.08 -16.86 -11.71
N GLY A 59 -7.85 -17.30 -12.02
CA GLY A 59 -7.16 -16.97 -13.27
C GLY A 59 -6.68 -15.52 -13.37
N ARG A 60 -6.64 -14.79 -12.24
CA ARG A 60 -6.36 -13.34 -12.19
C ARG A 60 -4.92 -12.97 -11.83
N THR A 61 -4.07 -13.93 -11.53
CA THR A 61 -2.79 -13.60 -10.90
C THR A 61 -1.67 -13.44 -11.90
N LEU A 62 -1.30 -12.21 -12.13
CA LEU A 62 0.11 -11.90 -12.41
C LEU A 62 0.88 -12.01 -11.08
N PRO A 63 1.96 -12.80 -10.98
CA PRO A 63 2.78 -12.81 -9.78
C PRO A 63 3.29 -11.39 -9.52
N PHE A 64 3.31 -10.96 -8.25
CA PHE A 64 3.77 -9.62 -7.86
C PHE A 64 5.17 -9.32 -8.41
N SER A 65 6.01 -10.34 -8.55
CA SER A 65 7.32 -10.25 -9.18
C SER A 65 7.28 -9.96 -10.70
N ALA A 66 6.25 -10.43 -11.41
CA ALA A 66 6.07 -10.11 -12.83
C ALA A 66 5.56 -8.68 -13.04
N LEU A 67 4.78 -8.16 -12.07
CA LEU A 67 4.35 -6.77 -12.06
C LEU A 67 5.47 -5.80 -11.59
N ALA A 68 6.48 -6.31 -10.89
CA ALA A 68 7.69 -5.56 -10.56
C ALA A 68 8.57 -5.28 -11.80
N ALA A 69 8.32 -6.00 -12.89
CA ALA A 69 8.95 -5.80 -14.18
C ALA A 69 8.25 -4.74 -15.05
N ASP A 70 7.27 -4.03 -14.49
CA ASP A 70 6.65 -2.90 -15.16
C ASP A 70 7.71 -1.80 -15.36
N ARG A 71 8.33 -1.89 -16.54
CA ARG A 71 9.39 -1.00 -17.03
C ARG A 71 8.81 0.35 -17.50
N ASP A 72 7.69 0.75 -16.94
CA ASP A 72 7.24 2.10 -17.15
C ASP A 72 8.23 3.03 -16.44
N GLU A 73 9.18 3.52 -17.23
CA GLU A 73 9.99 4.70 -16.97
C GLU A 73 9.08 5.95 -16.88
N GLU A 74 7.88 5.80 -16.28
CA GLU A 74 7.06 6.94 -15.98
C GLU A 74 7.80 7.79 -14.96
N ALA A 75 8.21 8.96 -15.42
CA ALA A 75 8.70 10.04 -14.59
C ALA A 75 7.83 10.15 -13.34
N THR A 76 8.46 10.33 -12.19
CA THR A 76 7.75 10.62 -10.96
C THR A 76 6.83 11.83 -11.21
N ALA A 77 5.57 11.76 -10.80
CA ALA A 77 4.58 12.81 -11.04
C ALA A 77 4.95 14.14 -10.34
N VAL A 78 5.87 14.09 -9.39
CA VAL A 78 6.44 15.27 -8.69
C VAL A 78 7.93 15.07 -8.49
N ASP A 79 8.68 16.19 -8.36
CA ASP A 79 10.14 16.20 -8.18
C ASP A 79 10.59 15.41 -6.94
N VAL A 80 11.70 14.71 -7.10
CA VAL A 80 12.32 13.90 -6.04
C VAL A 80 12.67 14.74 -4.81
N ASP A 81 13.03 16.00 -5.00
CA ASP A 81 13.39 16.95 -3.94
C ASP A 81 12.23 17.27 -2.97
N ARG A 82 11.02 16.92 -3.33
CA ARG A 82 9.84 17.06 -2.46
C ARG A 82 9.71 15.94 -1.42
N PHE A 83 10.60 14.95 -1.48
CA PHE A 83 10.66 13.86 -0.51
C PHE A 83 11.94 13.94 0.33
N LEU A 84 11.86 13.51 1.57
CA LEU A 84 13.01 13.38 2.45
C LEU A 84 13.97 12.33 1.90
N GLY A 85 15.25 12.70 1.78
CA GLY A 85 16.30 11.83 1.23
C GLY A 85 16.54 10.56 2.04
N PRO A 86 17.32 9.62 1.46
CA PRO A 86 17.56 8.30 2.04
C PRO A 86 18.22 8.33 3.43
N ASP A 87 18.97 9.37 3.73
CA ASP A 87 19.67 9.56 5.00
C ASP A 87 18.77 10.09 6.12
N ASN A 88 17.51 10.43 5.83
CA ASN A 88 16.56 10.92 6.82
C ASN A 88 15.83 9.77 7.51
N ARG A 89 15.55 9.92 8.82
CA ARG A 89 14.77 8.93 9.61
C ARG A 89 13.41 8.63 8.98
N HIS A 90 12.84 9.59 8.23
CA HIS A 90 11.58 9.47 7.51
C HIS A 90 11.79 9.50 5.99
N ALA A 91 12.84 8.84 5.51
CA ALA A 91 13.18 8.78 4.08
C ALA A 91 11.95 8.43 3.21
N GLY A 92 11.78 9.19 2.13
CA GLY A 92 10.65 9.02 1.21
C GLY A 92 9.31 9.57 1.71
N HIS A 93 9.25 10.18 2.91
CA HIS A 93 8.12 11.03 3.31
C HIS A 93 8.25 12.42 2.66
N TRP A 94 7.19 13.18 2.65
CA TRP A 94 7.20 14.53 2.09
C TRP A 94 8.12 15.44 2.91
N ALA A 95 9.01 16.14 2.24
CA ALA A 95 9.93 17.10 2.88
C ALA A 95 9.19 18.32 3.42
N ALA A 96 8.09 18.69 2.75
CA ALA A 96 7.19 19.75 3.19
C ALA A 96 5.76 19.40 2.79
N PRO A 97 4.73 19.83 3.54
CA PRO A 97 3.35 19.68 3.12
C PRO A 97 3.11 20.38 1.78
N PRO A 98 2.12 19.94 0.98
CA PRO A 98 1.72 20.63 -0.24
C PRO A 98 1.45 22.11 0.03
N ARG A 99 1.86 23.00 -0.89
CA ARG A 99 1.68 24.45 -0.73
C ARG A 99 0.19 24.80 -0.63
N GLY A 100 -0.14 25.70 0.27
CA GLY A 100 -1.50 26.25 0.39
C GLY A 100 -2.48 25.42 1.22
N VAL A 101 -2.03 24.38 1.93
CA VAL A 101 -2.88 23.58 2.82
C VAL A 101 -2.73 24.06 4.24
N PRO A 102 -3.71 24.72 4.84
CA PRO A 102 -3.83 24.80 6.28
C PRO A 102 -3.97 23.38 6.84
N GLU A 103 -3.29 23.10 7.94
CA GLU A 103 -3.29 21.79 8.61
C GLU A 103 -4.73 21.28 8.87
N GLU A 104 -5.66 22.19 9.10
CA GLU A 104 -7.10 21.96 9.27
C GLU A 104 -7.81 21.37 8.03
N ARG A 105 -7.34 21.68 6.81
CA ARG A 105 -7.91 21.14 5.56
C ARG A 105 -7.41 19.73 5.25
N LEU A 106 -6.22 19.35 5.68
CA LEU A 106 -5.73 17.97 5.58
C LEU A 106 -6.56 17.00 6.44
N LEU A 107 -7.16 17.52 7.51
CA LEU A 107 -8.05 16.78 8.39
C LEU A 107 -9.50 16.77 7.89
N ALA A 108 -9.84 17.59 6.88
CA ALA A 108 -11.18 17.62 6.33
C ALA A 108 -11.51 16.30 5.60
N GLY A 109 -12.73 15.81 5.80
CA GLY A 109 -13.20 14.56 5.21
C GLY A 109 -13.06 14.51 3.68
N GLU A 110 -13.13 15.67 3.00
CA GLU A 110 -12.96 15.79 1.55
C GLU A 110 -11.53 15.49 1.10
N ALA A 111 -10.51 16.04 1.76
CA ALA A 111 -9.12 15.75 1.45
C ALA A 111 -8.81 14.25 1.66
N ARG A 112 -9.36 13.66 2.73
CA ARG A 112 -9.23 12.23 2.99
C ARG A 112 -9.87 11.40 1.88
N ALA A 113 -11.08 11.75 1.45
CA ALA A 113 -11.77 11.05 0.36
C ALA A 113 -10.96 11.14 -0.96
N LYS A 114 -10.34 12.30 -1.24
CA LYS A 114 -9.46 12.48 -2.41
C LYS A 114 -8.21 11.62 -2.32
N ILE A 115 -7.56 11.55 -1.17
CA ILE A 115 -6.40 10.67 -0.95
C ILE A 115 -6.79 9.20 -1.14
N GLU A 116 -7.91 8.77 -0.56
CA GLU A 116 -8.40 7.40 -0.70
C GLU A 116 -8.71 7.06 -2.16
N ALA A 117 -9.38 7.96 -2.89
CA ALA A 117 -9.63 7.80 -4.34
C ALA A 117 -8.33 7.74 -5.16
N ALA A 118 -7.34 8.58 -4.83
CA ALA A 118 -6.03 8.56 -5.48
C ALA A 118 -5.29 7.24 -5.23
N ILE A 119 -5.34 6.71 -4.02
CA ILE A 119 -4.77 5.40 -3.68
C ILE A 119 -5.47 4.29 -4.46
N ASP A 120 -6.79 4.33 -4.58
CA ASP A 120 -7.57 3.32 -5.30
C ASP A 120 -7.34 3.34 -6.81
N ALA A 121 -6.96 4.49 -7.37
CA ALA A 121 -6.57 4.64 -8.78
C ALA A 121 -5.14 4.16 -9.10
N LEU A 122 -4.31 3.90 -8.09
CA LEU A 122 -2.94 3.42 -8.31
C LEU A 122 -2.90 2.02 -8.94
N PRO A 123 -1.86 1.72 -9.73
CA PRO A 123 -1.56 0.35 -10.13
C PRO A 123 -1.51 -0.60 -8.92
N PRO A 124 -1.94 -1.87 -9.07
CA PRO A 124 -2.11 -2.79 -7.93
C PRO A 124 -0.91 -2.90 -7.00
N ASN A 125 0.32 -2.90 -7.55
CA ASN A 125 1.55 -3.01 -6.74
C ASN A 125 1.82 -1.76 -5.94
N GLN A 126 1.69 -0.59 -6.55
CA GLN A 126 1.87 0.70 -5.90
C GLN A 126 0.82 0.87 -4.79
N ARG A 127 -0.45 0.54 -5.09
CA ARG A 127 -1.54 0.57 -4.12
C ARG A 127 -1.29 -0.35 -2.94
N THR A 128 -0.82 -1.58 -3.17
CA THR A 128 -0.53 -2.53 -2.10
C THR A 128 0.59 -2.02 -1.19
N VAL A 129 1.69 -1.55 -1.78
CA VAL A 129 2.83 -1.06 -1.00
C VAL A 129 2.45 0.17 -0.17
N ILE A 130 1.79 1.18 -0.73
CA ILE A 130 1.40 2.39 0.01
C ILE A 130 0.38 2.06 1.10
N THR A 131 -0.55 1.13 0.85
CA THR A 131 -1.51 0.69 1.86
C THR A 131 -0.81 0.04 3.05
N LEU A 132 0.13 -0.88 2.82
CA LEU A 132 0.86 -1.54 3.91
C LEU A 132 1.76 -0.55 4.68
N ARG A 133 2.43 0.36 3.97
CA ARG A 133 3.41 1.28 4.56
C ARG A 133 2.77 2.50 5.24
N ASP A 134 1.88 3.18 4.54
CA ASP A 134 1.39 4.51 4.95
C ASP A 134 0.01 4.44 5.62
N VAL A 135 -0.85 3.51 5.21
CA VAL A 135 -2.17 3.34 5.83
C VAL A 135 -2.10 2.38 7.03
N GLU A 136 -1.43 1.24 6.87
CA GLU A 136 -1.30 0.24 7.92
C GLU A 136 -0.10 0.48 8.86
N GLY A 137 0.85 1.34 8.49
CA GLY A 137 1.99 1.72 9.31
C GLY A 137 3.04 0.62 9.50
N LEU A 138 3.13 -0.35 8.58
CA LEU A 138 4.14 -1.41 8.65
C LEU A 138 5.52 -0.87 8.28
N SER A 139 6.58 -1.45 8.85
CA SER A 139 7.96 -1.14 8.48
C SER A 139 8.30 -1.59 7.05
N ALA A 140 9.41 -1.11 6.48
CA ALA A 140 9.87 -1.55 5.16
C ALA A 140 10.13 -3.05 5.13
N GLU A 141 10.81 -3.56 6.14
CA GLU A 141 11.10 -4.99 6.29
C GLU A 141 9.84 -5.84 6.37
N GLU A 142 8.86 -5.42 7.20
CA GLU A 142 7.58 -6.12 7.33
C GLU A 142 6.81 -6.16 6.01
N ALA A 143 6.75 -5.04 5.28
CA ALA A 143 6.11 -4.97 3.97
C ALA A 143 6.83 -5.86 2.94
N CYS A 144 8.17 -5.87 2.91
CA CYS A 144 8.96 -6.76 2.07
C CYS A 144 8.67 -8.24 2.37
N ASN A 145 8.62 -8.60 3.65
CA ASN A 145 8.33 -9.96 4.10
C ASN A 145 6.91 -10.42 3.72
N ILE A 146 5.91 -9.52 3.80
CA ILE A 146 4.52 -9.81 3.41
C ILE A 146 4.39 -9.99 1.90
N LEU A 147 5.03 -9.12 1.12
CA LEU A 147 4.89 -9.08 -0.34
C LEU A 147 5.81 -10.06 -1.06
N GLY A 148 6.93 -10.44 -0.44
CA GLY A 148 7.97 -11.25 -1.06
C GLY A 148 8.78 -10.46 -2.09
N VAL A 149 9.09 -9.18 -1.81
CA VAL A 149 9.86 -8.29 -2.69
C VAL A 149 11.13 -7.81 -2.01
N SER A 150 12.12 -7.37 -2.81
CA SER A 150 13.32 -6.74 -2.28
C SER A 150 13.01 -5.33 -1.73
N GLU A 151 13.85 -4.87 -0.82
CA GLU A 151 13.74 -3.53 -0.23
C GLU A 151 13.85 -2.43 -1.30
N THR A 152 14.76 -2.61 -2.26
CA THR A 152 14.92 -1.69 -3.39
C THR A 152 13.64 -1.57 -4.20
N ASN A 153 13.01 -2.69 -4.55
CA ASN A 153 11.76 -2.69 -5.31
C ASN A 153 10.61 -2.06 -4.49
N GLN A 154 10.51 -2.42 -3.21
CA GLN A 154 9.52 -1.82 -2.31
C GLN A 154 9.67 -0.29 -2.23
N ARG A 155 10.92 0.22 -2.14
CA ARG A 155 11.22 1.66 -2.09
C ARG A 155 10.79 2.38 -3.37
N VAL A 156 11.09 1.81 -4.54
CA VAL A 156 10.71 2.37 -5.84
C VAL A 156 9.19 2.44 -5.98
N LEU A 157 8.49 1.34 -5.67
CA LEU A 157 7.03 1.28 -5.75
C LEU A 157 6.37 2.29 -4.80
N LEU A 158 6.87 2.40 -3.57
CA LEU A 158 6.34 3.34 -2.59
C LEU A 158 6.56 4.79 -3.02
N HIS A 159 7.75 5.10 -3.55
CA HIS A 159 8.07 6.45 -4.04
C HIS A 159 7.13 6.84 -5.19
N ARG A 160 6.94 5.98 -6.18
CA ARG A 160 6.00 6.21 -7.28
C ARG A 160 4.56 6.38 -6.80
N ALA A 161 4.13 5.55 -5.84
CA ALA A 161 2.80 5.65 -5.24
C ALA A 161 2.58 7.00 -4.55
N ARG A 162 3.51 7.41 -3.68
CA ARG A 162 3.46 8.69 -2.98
C ARG A 162 3.47 9.88 -3.92
N SER A 163 4.27 9.81 -4.99
CA SER A 163 4.34 10.85 -6.03
C SER A 163 2.97 11.06 -6.70
N LYS A 164 2.30 9.98 -7.10
CA LYS A 164 0.97 10.06 -7.75
C LYS A 164 -0.11 10.57 -6.79
N VAL A 165 -0.12 10.09 -5.54
CA VAL A 165 -1.08 10.57 -4.52
C VAL A 165 -0.86 12.05 -4.22
N ARG A 166 0.40 12.49 -4.14
CA ARG A 166 0.73 13.89 -3.94
C ARG A 166 0.25 14.77 -5.09
N ALA A 167 0.50 14.37 -6.34
CA ALA A 167 0.05 15.11 -7.51
C ALA A 167 -1.48 15.29 -7.51
N ALA A 168 -2.24 14.23 -7.20
CA ALA A 168 -3.69 14.30 -7.11
C ALA A 168 -4.17 15.22 -5.98
N LEU A 169 -3.45 15.24 -4.85
CA LEU A 169 -3.77 16.16 -3.75
C LEU A 169 -3.45 17.63 -4.10
N GLU A 170 -2.31 17.90 -4.73
CA GLU A 170 -1.93 19.24 -5.17
C GLU A 170 -2.95 19.80 -6.18
N GLN A 171 -3.36 19.00 -7.16
CA GLN A 171 -4.40 19.37 -8.11
C GLN A 171 -5.73 19.74 -7.40
N TYR A 172 -6.17 18.92 -6.44
CA TYR A 172 -7.39 19.20 -5.67
C TYR A 172 -7.29 20.53 -4.90
N LEU A 173 -6.12 20.83 -4.35
CA LEU A 173 -5.90 22.04 -3.58
C LEU A 173 -5.88 23.29 -4.47
N GLU A 174 -5.32 23.19 -5.69
CA GLU A 174 -5.34 24.26 -6.68
C GLU A 174 -6.77 24.57 -7.17
N GLU A 175 -7.61 23.53 -7.33
CA GLU A 175 -9.02 23.67 -7.72
C GLU A 175 -9.89 24.31 -6.62
N THR A 176 -9.44 24.26 -5.38
CA THR A 176 -10.23 24.66 -4.20
C THR A 176 -9.72 25.98 -3.57
N ALA A 177 -8.59 26.52 -4.06
CA ALA A 177 -7.97 27.76 -3.59
C ALA A 177 -8.56 28.97 -4.30
#